data_25bcf596056b141cfdeb9adacd0b169a
#
_entry.id   25bcf596056b141cfdeb9adacd0b169a
#
_cell.length_a   1.000
_cell.length_b   1.000
_cell.length_c   1.000
_cell.angle_alpha   90.00
_cell.angle_beta   90.00
_cell.angle_gamma   90.00
#
_symmetry.space_group_name_H-M   'P 1'
#
loop_
_entity.id
_entity.type
_entity.pdbx_description
1 polymer ?
#
loop_
_entity_poly.entity_id
_entity_poly.type
_entity_poly.pdbx_seq_one_letter_code
_entity_poly.pdbx_strand_id
1 'polypeptide(L)'
;MKPKLFIVDDHLSILKTLECALPLLLPCTVAGTCRDATEALKAIPHAAPDVLWVDVCLPGLDGPGLLRLLRARGNPVRTVLFTGSTDSAKIREAMASSPAGFVSKNDDLCCWQKALEAAAQGGTYFSPAIAEASKQVPHEGLASLTDPEHVVFSLVVKNLTKEQMADMLGISTHTVRHHREHMMNKLGAHSVAELCLIASRAGMLS
;
A
#
# COMPACT_ATOMS: atom_id res chain seq x y z
N MET A 1 -4.61 -26.30 -0.12
CA MET A 1 -3.57 -25.85 0.83
C MET A 1 -4.06 -24.59 1.50
N LYS A 2 -3.73 -24.37 2.80
CA LYS A 2 -4.03 -23.08 3.45
C LYS A 2 -3.09 -22.02 2.89
N PRO A 3 -3.58 -20.83 2.47
CA PRO A 3 -2.71 -19.77 1.96
C PRO A 3 -1.75 -19.26 3.06
N LYS A 4 -0.53 -18.94 2.64
CA LYS A 4 0.49 -18.31 3.48
C LYS A 4 0.27 -16.80 3.47
N LEU A 5 0.00 -16.25 4.64
CA LEU A 5 -0.24 -14.82 4.86
C LEU A 5 1.00 -14.16 5.46
N PHE A 6 1.41 -13.02 4.90
CA PHE A 6 2.40 -12.14 5.53
C PHE A 6 1.72 -10.83 5.92
N ILE A 7 2.00 -10.30 7.12
CA ILE A 7 1.28 -9.15 7.68
C ILE A 7 2.26 -8.00 7.95
N VAL A 8 1.87 -6.80 7.52
CA VAL A 8 2.64 -5.56 7.74
C VAL A 8 1.74 -4.52 8.42
N ASP A 9 2.07 -4.15 9.65
CA ASP A 9 1.36 -3.14 10.44
C ASP A 9 2.34 -2.53 11.46
N ASP A 10 2.39 -1.22 11.60
CA ASP A 10 3.34 -0.56 12.52
C ASP A 10 2.96 -0.74 14.02
N HIS A 11 1.73 -1.17 14.30
CA HIS A 11 1.23 -1.43 15.65
C HIS A 11 1.56 -2.84 16.12
N LEU A 12 2.56 -2.98 16.98
CA LEU A 12 3.01 -4.28 17.50
C LEU A 12 1.89 -5.10 18.17
N SER A 13 0.96 -4.44 18.86
CA SER A 13 -0.19 -5.12 19.49
C SER A 13 -1.12 -5.77 18.46
N ILE A 14 -1.36 -5.06 17.34
CA ILE A 14 -2.17 -5.57 16.24
C ILE A 14 -1.46 -6.77 15.60
N LEU A 15 -0.17 -6.65 15.26
CA LEU A 15 0.60 -7.75 14.67
C LEU A 15 0.53 -9.03 15.52
N LYS A 16 0.82 -8.93 16.81
CA LYS A 16 0.78 -10.08 17.72
C LYS A 16 -0.62 -10.70 17.82
N THR A 17 -1.65 -9.84 17.86
CA THR A 17 -3.03 -10.32 17.90
C THR A 17 -3.40 -11.06 16.61
N LEU A 18 -3.09 -10.48 15.45
CA LEU A 18 -3.38 -11.08 14.14
C LEU A 18 -2.57 -12.36 13.90
N GLU A 19 -1.29 -12.39 14.28
CA GLU A 19 -0.43 -13.57 14.17
C GLU A 19 -1.00 -14.77 14.92
N CYS A 20 -1.52 -14.56 16.14
CA CYS A 20 -2.11 -15.62 16.95
C CYS A 20 -3.55 -15.95 16.53
N ALA A 21 -4.37 -14.94 16.24
CA ALA A 21 -5.81 -15.12 16.05
C ALA A 21 -6.18 -15.59 14.63
N LEU A 22 -5.52 -15.05 13.59
CA LEU A 22 -5.92 -15.34 12.21
C LEU A 22 -5.86 -16.84 11.86
N PRO A 23 -4.81 -17.60 12.23
CA PRO A 23 -4.79 -19.05 11.93
C PRO A 23 -5.88 -19.87 12.62
N LEU A 24 -6.44 -19.34 13.72
CA LEU A 24 -7.55 -19.94 14.45
C LEU A 24 -8.92 -19.59 13.85
N LEU A 25 -9.04 -18.41 13.29
CA LEU A 25 -10.30 -17.83 12.80
C LEU A 25 -10.47 -17.99 11.28
N LEU A 26 -9.37 -18.02 10.53
CA LEU A 26 -9.36 -18.09 9.06
C LEU A 26 -8.54 -19.30 8.58
N PRO A 27 -8.84 -19.85 7.39
CA PRO A 27 -8.10 -20.99 6.84
C PRO A 27 -6.75 -20.57 6.25
N CYS A 28 -5.86 -19.98 7.06
CA CYS A 28 -4.54 -19.51 6.63
C CYS A 28 -3.41 -19.99 7.56
N THR A 29 -2.16 -19.74 7.16
CA THR A 29 -0.97 -19.80 8.00
C THR A 29 -0.23 -18.48 7.92
N VAL A 30 0.28 -17.94 9.04
CA VAL A 30 1.08 -16.72 9.03
C VAL A 30 2.54 -17.10 8.76
N ALA A 31 3.07 -16.61 7.61
CA ALA A 31 4.44 -16.85 7.17
C ALA A 31 5.44 -15.85 7.78
N GLY A 32 4.96 -14.75 8.30
CA GLY A 32 5.75 -13.72 8.98
C GLY A 32 4.99 -12.43 9.16
N THR A 33 5.57 -11.57 9.99
CA THR A 33 5.05 -10.23 10.29
C THR A 33 6.20 -9.23 10.33
N CYS A 34 5.95 -7.97 9.96
CA CYS A 34 6.91 -6.88 10.16
C CYS A 34 6.19 -5.55 10.36
N ARG A 35 6.95 -4.52 10.79
CA ARG A 35 6.37 -3.25 11.24
C ARG A 35 6.49 -2.12 10.23
N ASP A 36 7.28 -2.29 9.19
CA ASP A 36 7.48 -1.27 8.17
C ASP A 36 7.68 -1.89 6.78
N ALA A 37 7.48 -1.06 5.76
CA ALA A 37 7.59 -1.48 4.37
C ALA A 37 9.02 -1.84 3.95
N THR A 38 10.04 -1.26 4.56
CA THR A 38 11.45 -1.53 4.24
C THR A 38 11.85 -2.93 4.71
N GLU A 39 11.41 -3.31 5.91
CA GLU A 39 11.59 -4.67 6.44
C GLU A 39 10.80 -5.68 5.58
N ALA A 40 9.54 -5.34 5.23
CA ALA A 40 8.70 -6.16 4.37
C ALA A 40 9.35 -6.48 3.02
N LEU A 41 9.94 -5.48 2.36
CA LEU A 41 10.63 -5.64 1.08
C LEU A 41 11.79 -6.64 1.13
N LYS A 42 12.45 -6.78 2.28
CA LYS A 42 13.54 -7.75 2.51
C LYS A 42 13.00 -9.13 2.86
N ALA A 43 11.93 -9.20 3.66
CA ALA A 43 11.39 -10.45 4.19
C ALA A 43 10.49 -11.21 3.20
N ILE A 44 9.66 -10.50 2.43
CA ILE A 44 8.68 -11.10 1.50
C ILE A 44 9.31 -12.09 0.51
N PRO A 45 10.45 -11.82 -0.14
CA PRO A 45 11.05 -12.77 -1.07
C PRO A 45 11.43 -14.11 -0.42
N HIS A 46 11.82 -14.10 0.85
CA HIS A 46 12.21 -15.30 1.61
C HIS A 46 11.01 -16.04 2.18
N ALA A 47 10.00 -15.30 2.65
CA ALA A 47 8.77 -15.87 3.20
C ALA A 47 7.88 -16.48 2.11
N ALA A 48 7.99 -15.97 0.87
CA ALA A 48 7.21 -16.39 -0.30
C ALA A 48 5.71 -16.55 0.04
N PRO A 49 5.03 -15.50 0.53
CA PRO A 49 3.62 -15.59 0.88
C PRO A 49 2.73 -15.64 -0.36
N ASP A 50 1.56 -16.28 -0.22
CA ASP A 50 0.51 -16.24 -1.24
C ASP A 50 -0.26 -14.93 -1.20
N VAL A 51 -0.48 -14.40 0.02
CA VAL A 51 -1.21 -13.15 0.26
C VAL A 51 -0.42 -12.26 1.22
N LEU A 52 -0.35 -10.98 0.90
CA LEU A 52 0.23 -9.95 1.75
C LEU A 52 -0.89 -9.08 2.32
N TRP A 53 -0.96 -8.94 3.63
CA TRP A 53 -1.88 -8.03 4.32
C TRP A 53 -1.13 -6.83 4.85
N VAL A 54 -1.49 -5.62 4.40
CA VAL A 54 -0.71 -4.41 4.67
C VAL A 54 -1.60 -3.31 5.20
N ASP A 55 -1.20 -2.74 6.32
CA ASP A 55 -1.81 -1.49 6.77
C ASP A 55 -1.56 -0.37 5.74
N VAL A 56 -2.60 0.42 5.48
CA VAL A 56 -2.50 1.59 4.59
C VAL A 56 -1.53 2.62 5.15
N CYS A 57 -1.58 2.86 6.47
CA CYS A 57 -0.88 3.95 7.14
C CYS A 57 0.45 3.50 7.75
N LEU A 58 1.39 3.01 6.95
CA LEU A 58 2.73 2.70 7.45
C LEU A 58 3.62 3.95 7.47
N PRO A 59 4.59 4.01 8.40
CA PRO A 59 5.57 5.11 8.43
C PRO A 59 6.52 5.05 7.23
N GLY A 60 6.89 6.21 6.71
CA GLY A 60 7.76 6.32 5.55
C GLY A 60 7.05 5.90 4.26
N LEU A 61 7.35 4.69 3.75
CA LEU A 61 6.65 4.10 2.62
C LEU A 61 5.35 3.44 3.10
N ASP A 62 4.20 4.00 2.70
CA ASP A 62 2.88 3.49 3.07
C ASP A 62 2.49 2.18 2.36
N GLY A 63 1.37 1.59 2.77
CA GLY A 63 0.89 0.32 2.21
C GLY A 63 0.66 0.36 0.69
N PRO A 64 -0.04 1.36 0.13
CA PRO A 64 -0.17 1.54 -1.31
C PRO A 64 1.17 1.67 -2.03
N GLY A 65 2.11 2.41 -1.45
CA GLY A 65 3.47 2.56 -1.97
C GLY A 65 4.24 1.24 -1.97
N LEU A 66 4.15 0.45 -0.89
CA LEU A 66 4.73 -0.90 -0.83
C LEU A 66 4.18 -1.80 -1.94
N LEU A 67 2.84 -1.81 -2.14
CA LEU A 67 2.20 -2.58 -3.20
C LEU A 67 2.71 -2.18 -4.59
N ARG A 68 2.76 -0.88 -4.90
CA ARG A 68 3.29 -0.37 -6.17
C ARG A 68 4.75 -0.78 -6.39
N LEU A 69 5.56 -0.68 -5.34
CA LEU A 69 6.98 -1.03 -5.42
C LEU A 69 7.19 -2.54 -5.61
N LEU A 70 6.43 -3.39 -4.94
CA LEU A 70 6.47 -4.84 -5.15
C LEU A 70 6.10 -5.18 -6.60
N ARG A 71 5.03 -4.59 -7.13
CA ARG A 71 4.62 -4.75 -8.53
C ARG A 71 5.70 -4.28 -9.51
N ALA A 72 6.29 -3.10 -9.28
CA ALA A 72 7.37 -2.57 -10.12
C ALA A 72 8.62 -3.47 -10.14
N ARG A 73 8.84 -4.25 -9.05
CA ARG A 73 9.90 -5.28 -8.97
C ARG A 73 9.49 -6.64 -9.54
N GLY A 74 8.31 -6.75 -10.14
CA GLY A 74 7.80 -8.00 -10.70
C GLY A 74 7.38 -9.04 -9.65
N ASN A 75 7.18 -8.64 -8.38
CA ASN A 75 6.71 -9.56 -7.34
C ASN A 75 5.20 -9.84 -7.51
N PRO A 76 4.77 -11.09 -7.70
CA PRO A 76 3.38 -11.44 -8.00
C PRO A 76 2.48 -11.50 -6.77
N VAL A 77 2.99 -11.23 -5.55
CA VAL A 77 2.21 -11.40 -4.31
C VAL A 77 0.92 -10.61 -4.33
N ARG A 78 -0.18 -11.26 -4.02
CA ARG A 78 -1.52 -10.66 -3.98
C ARG A 78 -1.68 -9.85 -2.69
N THR A 79 -1.87 -8.54 -2.81
CA THR A 79 -1.90 -7.64 -1.65
C THR A 79 -3.32 -7.24 -1.30
N VAL A 80 -3.69 -7.46 -0.04
CA VAL A 80 -4.90 -6.93 0.61
C VAL A 80 -4.50 -5.75 1.47
N LEU A 81 -5.08 -4.58 1.23
CA LEU A 81 -4.91 -3.41 2.08
C LEU A 81 -5.88 -3.48 3.27
N PHE A 82 -5.43 -2.96 4.40
CA PHE A 82 -6.10 -3.06 5.68
C PHE A 82 -6.02 -1.70 6.38
N THR A 83 -7.15 -1.08 6.73
CA THR A 83 -7.14 0.28 7.28
C THR A 83 -8.10 0.46 8.45
N GLY A 84 -7.68 1.22 9.45
CA GLY A 84 -8.56 1.76 10.48
C GLY A 84 -9.14 3.13 10.13
N SER A 85 -8.68 3.74 9.06
CA SER A 85 -9.13 5.08 8.64
C SER A 85 -10.48 5.02 7.93
N THR A 86 -11.32 6.02 8.21
CA THR A 86 -12.59 6.28 7.51
C THR A 86 -12.47 7.43 6.50
N ASP A 87 -11.26 7.97 6.32
CA ASP A 87 -10.99 9.06 5.38
C ASP A 87 -11.13 8.58 3.94
N SER A 88 -12.18 9.04 3.27
CA SER A 88 -12.49 8.67 1.89
C SER A 88 -11.39 9.05 0.90
N ALA A 89 -10.62 10.11 1.16
CA ALA A 89 -9.52 10.51 0.27
C ALA A 89 -8.37 9.51 0.35
N LYS A 90 -7.97 9.09 1.56
CA LYS A 90 -6.94 8.05 1.77
C LYS A 90 -7.38 6.70 1.21
N ILE A 91 -8.66 6.35 1.36
CA ILE A 91 -9.23 5.12 0.80
C ILE A 91 -9.15 5.14 -0.73
N ARG A 92 -9.52 6.25 -1.38
CA ARG A 92 -9.44 6.38 -2.85
C ARG A 92 -8.00 6.29 -3.37
N GLU A 93 -7.06 6.96 -2.71
CA GLU A 93 -5.64 6.87 -3.06
C GLU A 93 -5.15 5.42 -2.96
N ALA A 94 -5.50 4.73 -1.87
CA ALA A 94 -5.15 3.33 -1.68
C ALA A 94 -5.78 2.44 -2.76
N MET A 95 -7.04 2.67 -3.15
CA MET A 95 -7.72 1.98 -4.25
C MET A 95 -7.02 2.17 -5.60
N ALA A 96 -6.47 3.36 -5.86
CA ALA A 96 -5.72 3.65 -7.09
C ALA A 96 -4.43 2.82 -7.23
N SER A 97 -3.94 2.21 -6.14
CA SER A 97 -2.85 1.23 -6.21
C SER A 97 -3.28 -0.14 -6.74
N SER A 98 -4.58 -0.35 -7.03
CA SER A 98 -5.16 -1.59 -7.53
C SER A 98 -4.83 -2.82 -6.66
N PRO A 99 -5.19 -2.82 -5.36
CA PRO A 99 -4.98 -3.98 -4.50
C PRO A 99 -5.86 -5.16 -4.90
N ALA A 100 -5.46 -6.38 -4.52
CA ALA A 100 -6.29 -7.57 -4.67
C ALA A 100 -7.46 -7.60 -3.69
N GLY A 101 -7.34 -6.86 -2.58
CA GLY A 101 -8.44 -6.68 -1.64
C GLY A 101 -8.23 -5.42 -0.81
N PHE A 102 -9.33 -4.91 -0.24
CA PHE A 102 -9.26 -3.80 0.70
C PHE A 102 -10.38 -3.92 1.73
N VAL A 103 -10.02 -3.97 2.99
CA VAL A 103 -10.94 -4.13 4.11
C VAL A 103 -10.63 -3.12 5.22
N SER A 104 -11.64 -2.78 6.01
CA SER A 104 -11.47 -1.99 7.22
C SER A 104 -11.03 -2.87 8.39
N LYS A 105 -10.22 -2.33 9.30
CA LYS A 105 -9.92 -2.95 10.61
C LYS A 105 -11.18 -3.10 11.48
N ASN A 106 -12.23 -2.35 11.16
CA ASN A 106 -13.52 -2.38 11.83
C ASN A 106 -14.56 -3.30 11.16
N ASP A 107 -14.21 -3.92 10.03
CA ASP A 107 -15.08 -4.89 9.37
C ASP A 107 -15.18 -6.19 10.19
N ASP A 108 -16.27 -6.92 9.99
CA ASP A 108 -16.43 -8.23 10.58
C ASP A 108 -15.46 -9.27 9.96
N LEU A 109 -15.28 -10.38 10.66
CA LEU A 109 -14.39 -11.47 10.25
C LEU A 109 -14.79 -12.08 8.90
N CYS A 110 -16.07 -12.03 8.53
CA CYS A 110 -16.56 -12.53 7.25
C CYS A 110 -16.00 -11.72 6.08
N CYS A 111 -15.88 -10.39 6.22
CA CYS A 111 -15.23 -9.53 5.21
C CYS A 111 -13.74 -9.86 5.06
N TRP A 112 -13.05 -10.08 6.16
CA TRP A 112 -11.64 -10.45 6.17
C TRP A 112 -11.40 -11.82 5.51
N GLN A 113 -12.25 -12.80 5.82
CA GLN A 113 -12.21 -14.11 5.20
C GLN A 113 -12.40 -14.03 3.68
N LYS A 114 -13.44 -13.31 3.22
CA LYS A 114 -13.68 -13.12 1.79
C LYS A 114 -12.52 -12.44 1.06
N ALA A 115 -11.88 -11.44 1.69
CA ALA A 115 -10.72 -10.77 1.12
C ALA A 115 -9.52 -11.71 0.98
N LEU A 116 -9.25 -12.52 2.02
CA LEU A 116 -8.18 -13.51 2.00
C LEU A 116 -8.42 -14.58 0.94
N GLU A 117 -9.62 -15.15 0.90
CA GLU A 117 -9.99 -16.21 -0.06
C GLU A 117 -9.94 -15.69 -1.49
N ALA A 118 -10.53 -14.52 -1.76
CA ALA A 118 -10.49 -13.91 -3.08
C ALA A 118 -9.06 -13.65 -3.55
N ALA A 119 -8.23 -13.05 -2.70
CA ALA A 119 -6.83 -12.80 -3.03
C ALA A 119 -6.06 -14.09 -3.30
N ALA A 120 -6.21 -15.12 -2.45
CA ALA A 120 -5.54 -16.41 -2.62
C ALA A 120 -5.94 -17.14 -3.91
N GLN A 121 -7.17 -16.91 -4.39
CA GLN A 121 -7.70 -17.49 -5.64
C GLN A 121 -7.44 -16.63 -6.89
N GLY A 122 -6.68 -15.52 -6.75
CA GLY A 122 -6.40 -14.60 -7.86
C GLY A 122 -7.51 -13.60 -8.16
N GLY A 123 -8.60 -13.60 -7.38
CA GLY A 123 -9.71 -12.66 -7.47
C GLY A 123 -9.48 -11.35 -6.72
N THR A 124 -10.54 -10.56 -6.56
CA THR A 124 -10.54 -9.30 -5.81
C THR A 124 -11.75 -9.22 -4.87
N TYR A 125 -11.57 -8.55 -3.72
CA TYR A 125 -12.66 -8.27 -2.79
C TYR A 125 -12.45 -6.92 -2.08
N PHE A 126 -13.50 -6.12 -2.05
CA PHE A 126 -13.55 -4.85 -1.33
C PHE A 126 -14.73 -4.89 -0.36
N SER A 127 -14.49 -4.56 0.91
CA SER A 127 -15.60 -4.56 1.88
C SER A 127 -16.63 -3.47 1.54
N PRO A 128 -17.89 -3.62 1.97
CA PRO A 128 -18.95 -2.65 1.69
C PRO A 128 -18.59 -1.22 2.13
N ALA A 129 -17.94 -1.07 3.29
CA ALA A 129 -17.49 0.22 3.82
C ALA A 129 -16.45 0.88 2.88
N ILE A 130 -15.49 0.10 2.40
CA ILE A 130 -14.45 0.57 1.46
C ILE A 130 -15.07 0.90 0.10
N ALA A 131 -15.94 0.04 -0.42
CA ALA A 131 -16.60 0.26 -1.71
C ALA A 131 -17.44 1.55 -1.71
N GLU A 132 -18.14 1.85 -0.62
CA GLU A 132 -18.90 3.09 -0.48
C GLU A 132 -17.99 4.32 -0.43
N ALA A 133 -16.93 4.28 0.40
CA ALA A 133 -15.98 5.38 0.54
C ALA A 133 -15.21 5.67 -0.77
N SER A 134 -15.08 4.69 -1.66
CA SER A 134 -14.34 4.84 -2.94
C SER A 134 -15.13 5.49 -4.07
N LYS A 135 -16.46 5.65 -3.96
CA LYS A 135 -17.36 6.12 -5.04
C LYS A 135 -17.19 7.59 -5.45
N GLN A 136 -16.43 8.40 -4.74
CA GLN A 136 -16.22 9.81 -5.08
C GLN A 136 -15.09 9.98 -6.11
N VAL A 137 -15.23 10.97 -7.01
CA VAL A 137 -14.46 11.17 -8.26
C VAL A 137 -12.93 11.17 -8.13
N PRO A 138 -12.16 10.50 -9.03
CA PRO A 138 -10.69 10.53 -9.05
C PRO A 138 -10.12 11.89 -9.48
N HIS A 139 -8.94 12.28 -8.95
CA HIS A 139 -8.15 13.37 -9.53
C HIS A 139 -7.42 12.87 -10.78
N GLU A 140 -7.78 13.40 -11.96
CA GLU A 140 -7.28 12.97 -13.28
C GLU A 140 -5.76 13.00 -13.42
N GLY A 141 -5.07 13.94 -12.76
CA GLY A 141 -3.62 14.11 -12.89
C GLY A 141 -2.78 12.95 -12.31
N LEU A 142 -3.16 12.41 -11.15
CA LEU A 142 -2.40 11.32 -10.51
C LEU A 142 -2.54 9.99 -11.24
N ALA A 143 -3.63 9.78 -11.97
CA ALA A 143 -3.86 8.56 -12.75
C ALA A 143 -2.85 8.37 -13.91
N SER A 144 -2.14 9.44 -14.32
CA SER A 144 -1.12 9.38 -15.37
C SER A 144 0.25 8.88 -14.90
N LEU A 145 0.47 8.78 -13.59
CA LEU A 145 1.74 8.35 -13.03
C LEU A 145 1.90 6.83 -13.09
N THR A 146 3.12 6.38 -13.38
CA THR A 146 3.50 4.97 -13.19
C THR A 146 3.67 4.63 -11.72
N ASP A 147 3.67 3.34 -11.36
CA ASP A 147 3.87 2.91 -9.98
C ASP A 147 5.13 3.49 -9.32
N PRO A 148 6.33 3.48 -9.96
CA PRO A 148 7.52 4.14 -9.39
C PRO A 148 7.37 5.65 -9.21
N GLU A 149 6.73 6.34 -10.15
CA GLU A 149 6.47 7.78 -10.08
C GLU A 149 5.49 8.13 -8.95
N HIS A 150 4.45 7.31 -8.73
CA HIS A 150 3.55 7.45 -7.58
C HIS A 150 4.27 7.29 -6.25
N VAL A 151 5.16 6.29 -6.14
CA VAL A 151 5.97 6.06 -4.94
C VAL A 151 6.85 7.28 -4.67
N VAL A 152 7.57 7.77 -5.68
CA VAL A 152 8.42 8.96 -5.55
C VAL A 152 7.58 10.20 -5.20
N PHE A 153 6.39 10.37 -5.80
CA PHE A 153 5.46 11.46 -5.47
C PHE A 153 5.10 11.46 -3.98
N SER A 154 4.65 10.32 -3.45
CA SER A 154 4.26 10.21 -2.04
C SER A 154 5.42 10.50 -1.08
N LEU A 155 6.64 10.10 -1.42
CA LEU A 155 7.83 10.35 -0.61
C LEU A 155 8.32 11.81 -0.68
N VAL A 156 8.22 12.45 -1.86
CA VAL A 156 8.52 13.89 -2.02
C VAL A 156 7.57 14.74 -1.21
N VAL A 157 6.28 14.43 -1.23
CA VAL A 157 5.25 15.14 -0.47
C VAL A 157 5.45 14.98 1.05
N LYS A 158 6.00 13.84 1.49
CA LYS A 158 6.43 13.60 2.88
C LYS A 158 7.79 14.26 3.22
N ASN A 159 8.33 15.09 2.31
CA ASN A 159 9.56 15.86 2.48
C ASN A 159 10.83 15.00 2.68
N LEU A 160 10.89 13.80 2.10
CA LEU A 160 12.11 12.99 2.10
C LEU A 160 13.13 13.54 1.11
N THR A 161 14.42 13.47 1.48
CA THR A 161 15.51 13.80 0.58
C THR A 161 15.71 12.70 -0.47
N LYS A 162 16.40 13.03 -1.58
CA LYS A 162 16.68 12.04 -2.64
C LYS A 162 17.52 10.86 -2.13
N GLU A 163 18.40 11.09 -1.17
CA GLU A 163 19.22 10.08 -0.52
C GLU A 163 18.35 9.13 0.32
N GLN A 164 17.46 9.69 1.15
CA GLN A 164 16.50 8.91 1.94
C GLN A 164 15.57 8.06 1.07
N MET A 165 15.08 8.65 -0.03
CA MET A 165 14.26 7.91 -1.00
C MET A 165 15.06 6.77 -1.66
N ALA A 166 16.30 7.03 -2.07
CA ALA A 166 17.16 6.03 -2.69
C ALA A 166 17.42 4.85 -1.75
N ASP A 167 17.76 5.13 -0.49
CA ASP A 167 18.00 4.10 0.53
C ASP A 167 16.73 3.29 0.81
N MET A 168 15.59 3.97 1.01
CA MET A 168 14.29 3.31 1.28
C MET A 168 13.83 2.42 0.13
N LEU A 169 14.03 2.88 -1.11
CA LEU A 169 13.59 2.16 -2.31
C LEU A 169 14.61 1.14 -2.82
N GLY A 170 15.85 1.17 -2.30
CA GLY A 170 16.94 0.31 -2.76
C GLY A 170 17.34 0.57 -4.22
N ILE A 171 17.34 1.85 -4.64
CA ILE A 171 17.70 2.30 -6.00
C ILE A 171 18.72 3.42 -5.91
N SER A 172 19.34 3.80 -7.04
CA SER A 172 20.28 4.92 -7.07
C SER A 172 19.59 6.28 -6.91
N THR A 173 20.29 7.27 -6.37
CA THR A 173 19.82 8.67 -6.35
C THR A 173 19.57 9.23 -7.75
N HIS A 174 20.29 8.72 -8.76
CA HIS A 174 20.07 9.04 -10.16
C HIS A 174 18.71 8.54 -10.65
N THR A 175 18.33 7.31 -10.27
CA THR A 175 17.02 6.72 -10.60
C THR A 175 15.88 7.49 -9.93
N VAL A 176 16.04 7.87 -8.65
CA VAL A 176 15.08 8.73 -7.94
C VAL A 176 14.89 10.05 -8.67
N ARG A 177 15.99 10.71 -9.11
CA ARG A 177 15.93 11.96 -9.86
C ARG A 177 15.16 11.79 -11.17
N HIS A 178 15.42 10.72 -11.91
CA HIS A 178 14.73 10.42 -13.16
C HIS A 178 13.21 10.25 -12.97
N HIS A 179 12.79 9.45 -11.99
CA HIS A 179 11.37 9.31 -11.66
C HIS A 179 10.73 10.63 -11.23
N ARG A 180 11.45 11.46 -10.46
CA ARG A 180 10.97 12.77 -10.02
C ARG A 180 10.78 13.73 -11.20
N GLU A 181 11.71 13.79 -12.13
CA GLU A 181 11.61 14.64 -13.33
C GLU A 181 10.41 14.23 -14.20
N HIS A 182 10.23 12.94 -14.45
CA HIS A 182 9.11 12.42 -15.23
C HIS A 182 7.75 12.68 -14.53
N MET A 183 7.68 12.43 -13.25
CA MET A 183 6.50 12.73 -12.44
C MET A 183 6.13 14.22 -12.49
N MET A 184 7.10 15.11 -12.28
CA MET A 184 6.88 16.56 -12.34
C MET A 184 6.36 17.01 -13.71
N ASN A 185 6.93 16.48 -14.78
CA ASN A 185 6.48 16.77 -16.14
C ASN A 185 5.03 16.29 -16.38
N LYS A 186 4.67 15.08 -15.96
CA LYS A 186 3.32 14.53 -16.10
C LYS A 186 2.27 15.31 -15.31
N LEU A 187 2.65 15.80 -14.13
CA LEU A 187 1.75 16.60 -13.26
C LEU A 187 1.74 18.10 -13.62
N GLY A 188 2.59 18.55 -14.54
CA GLY A 188 2.76 19.96 -14.86
C GLY A 188 3.27 20.78 -13.68
N ALA A 189 4.00 20.15 -12.74
CA ALA A 189 4.51 20.78 -11.54
C ALA A 189 5.97 21.19 -11.71
N HIS A 190 6.31 22.39 -11.25
CA HIS A 190 7.66 22.95 -11.35
C HIS A 190 8.34 23.12 -9.98
N SER A 191 7.62 22.83 -8.90
CA SER A 191 8.12 22.94 -7.52
C SER A 191 7.52 21.90 -6.59
N VAL A 192 8.18 21.63 -5.46
CA VAL A 192 7.65 20.75 -4.39
C VAL A 192 6.37 21.34 -3.80
N ALA A 193 6.26 22.67 -3.71
CA ALA A 193 5.05 23.32 -3.23
C ALA A 193 3.83 23.01 -4.12
N GLU A 194 4.00 23.00 -5.45
CA GLU A 194 2.94 22.61 -6.37
C GLU A 194 2.58 21.13 -6.24
N LEU A 195 3.54 20.25 -6.01
CA LEU A 195 3.28 18.84 -5.71
C LEU A 195 2.48 18.68 -4.42
N CYS A 196 2.81 19.46 -3.37
CA CYS A 196 2.03 19.47 -2.13
C CYS A 196 0.59 19.98 -2.35
N LEU A 197 0.38 20.97 -3.21
CA LEU A 197 -0.97 21.45 -3.57
C LEU A 197 -1.77 20.37 -4.30
N ILE A 198 -1.14 19.65 -5.24
CA ILE A 198 -1.77 18.51 -5.94
C ILE A 198 -2.14 17.42 -4.92
N ALA A 199 -1.22 17.06 -4.03
CA ALA A 199 -1.45 16.08 -2.98
C ALA A 199 -2.57 16.49 -2.02
N SER A 200 -2.62 17.77 -1.60
CA SER A 200 -3.69 18.31 -0.76
C SER A 200 -5.06 18.23 -1.44
N ARG A 201 -5.15 18.60 -2.72
CA ARG A 201 -6.38 18.47 -3.51
C ARG A 201 -6.81 17.03 -3.72
N ALA A 202 -5.86 16.10 -3.76
CA ALA A 202 -6.11 14.67 -3.82
C ALA A 202 -6.45 14.04 -2.45
N GLY A 203 -6.39 14.83 -1.35
CA GLY A 203 -6.64 14.38 0.01
C GLY A 203 -5.52 13.51 0.60
N MET A 204 -4.30 13.60 0.04
CA MET A 204 -3.13 12.86 0.51
C MET A 204 -2.40 13.55 1.67
N LEU A 205 -2.67 14.83 1.89
CA LEU A 205 -2.16 15.64 3.00
C LEU A 205 -3.33 16.03 3.92
N SER A 206 -3.24 15.68 5.16
CA SER A 206 -4.14 16.10 6.26
C SER A 206 -3.43 17.08 7.16
#